data_3e9e1ce5abe59c5e53c84e294a18f4ae
#
_entry.id   3e9e1ce5abe59c5e53c84e294a18f4ae
#
_cell.length_a   1.000
_cell.length_b   1.000
_cell.length_c   1.000
_cell.angle_alpha   90.00
_cell.angle_beta   90.00
_cell.angle_gamma   90.00
#
_symmetry.space_group_name_H-M   'P 1'
#
loop_
_entity.id
_entity.type
_entity.pdbx_description
1 polymer ?
#
loop_
_entity_poly.entity_id
_entity_poly.type
_entity_poly.pdbx_seq_one_letter_code
_entity_poly.pdbx_strand_id
1 'polypeptide(L)'
;MTPETLPAWGAAWQDTLAPAYAWDPARFASREIWHQTACSKLLDLAAVPETAALPFDLQIEAETDCGDYLRQKVSFVGSAAWRVPGYLLLPKGPGPFPGGVAIHDHGAFFYWGKEKIVTTEALQRPGLREFVQTSYEGQPFGDELARRGFAVIAIDGHFWGERRLPGSQDTIGGGVPETV
;
A
#
# COMPACT_ATOMS: atom_id res chain seq x y z
N MET A 1 -17.13 -18.72 3.63
CA MET A 1 -16.80 -20.06 3.08
C MET A 1 -16.58 -20.98 4.27
N THR A 2 -17.38 -22.00 4.42
CA THR A 2 -17.17 -23.01 5.49
C THR A 2 -15.97 -23.87 5.15
N PRO A 3 -15.24 -24.42 6.16
CA PRO A 3 -14.07 -25.28 5.93
C PRO A 3 -14.33 -26.52 5.05
N GLU A 4 -15.59 -26.84 4.84
CA GLU A 4 -16.05 -28.00 4.05
C GLU A 4 -15.88 -27.86 2.52
N THR A 5 -15.45 -26.67 2.04
CA THR A 5 -15.31 -26.41 0.60
C THR A 5 -13.88 -26.57 0.06
N LEU A 6 -12.90 -26.78 0.92
CA LEU A 6 -11.55 -27.15 0.46
C LEU A 6 -11.57 -28.60 0.01
N PRO A 7 -11.13 -28.89 -1.23
CA PRO A 7 -10.98 -30.28 -1.65
C PRO A 7 -10.14 -31.07 -0.66
N ALA A 8 -10.55 -32.29 -0.33
CA ALA A 8 -9.87 -33.12 0.66
C ALA A 8 -8.35 -33.30 0.37
N TRP A 9 -7.96 -33.31 -0.91
CA TRP A 9 -6.56 -33.34 -1.32
C TRP A 9 -5.81 -32.07 -0.91
N GLY A 10 -6.45 -30.90 -0.92
CA GLY A 10 -5.82 -29.64 -0.54
C GLY A 10 -5.53 -29.60 0.96
N ALA A 11 -6.47 -30.06 1.79
CA ALA A 11 -6.28 -30.20 3.23
C ALA A 11 -5.15 -31.20 3.54
N ALA A 12 -5.20 -32.39 2.94
CA ALA A 12 -4.17 -33.39 3.12
C ALA A 12 -2.78 -32.92 2.66
N TRP A 13 -2.72 -32.12 1.60
CA TRP A 13 -1.47 -31.51 1.14
C TRP A 13 -0.95 -30.46 2.12
N GLN A 14 -1.82 -29.59 2.65
CA GLN A 14 -1.44 -28.60 3.67
C GLN A 14 -0.83 -29.25 4.91
N ASP A 15 -1.38 -30.39 5.36
CA ASP A 15 -0.86 -31.13 6.51
C ASP A 15 0.54 -31.72 6.27
N THR A 16 0.93 -31.90 5.02
CA THR A 16 2.28 -32.37 4.66
C THR A 16 3.31 -31.25 4.50
N LEU A 17 2.87 -30.00 4.45
CA LEU A 17 3.75 -28.84 4.29
C LEU A 17 4.43 -28.51 5.62
N ALA A 18 5.73 -28.73 5.72
CA ALA A 18 6.56 -28.19 6.78
C ALA A 18 7.10 -26.82 6.34
N PRO A 19 6.61 -25.68 6.89
CA PRO A 19 7.09 -24.35 6.49
C PRO A 19 8.59 -24.24 6.74
N ALA A 20 9.38 -24.17 5.68
CA ALA A 20 10.85 -24.22 5.75
C ALA A 20 11.46 -23.10 6.59
N TYR A 21 10.74 -21.98 6.69
CA TYR A 21 11.17 -20.78 7.43
C TYR A 21 10.31 -20.46 8.66
N ALA A 22 9.48 -21.41 9.13
CA ALA A 22 8.85 -21.29 10.44
C ALA A 22 9.93 -21.34 11.53
N TRP A 23 9.74 -20.58 12.60
CA TRP A 23 10.63 -20.65 13.75
C TRP A 23 10.59 -22.05 14.36
N ASP A 24 11.74 -22.66 14.43
CA ASP A 24 11.95 -23.95 15.07
C ASP A 24 13.32 -23.94 15.78
N PRO A 25 13.37 -24.07 17.12
CA PRO A 25 14.60 -24.05 17.88
C PRO A 25 15.52 -25.28 17.59
N ALA A 26 14.99 -26.34 17.00
CA ALA A 26 15.82 -27.47 16.54
C ALA A 26 16.54 -27.16 15.21
N ARG A 27 16.07 -26.20 14.45
CA ARG A 27 16.61 -25.82 13.13
C ARG A 27 17.44 -24.56 13.17
N PHE A 28 17.14 -23.64 14.05
CA PHE A 28 17.80 -22.33 14.12
C PHE A 28 18.40 -22.13 15.51
N ALA A 29 19.70 -21.90 15.57
CA ALA A 29 20.44 -21.72 16.81
C ALA A 29 19.95 -20.52 17.66
N SER A 30 19.37 -19.50 17.03
CA SER A 30 18.76 -18.36 17.71
C SER A 30 17.65 -17.72 16.85
N ARG A 31 16.76 -16.92 17.49
CA ARG A 31 15.74 -16.14 16.78
C ARG A 31 16.36 -15.13 15.82
N GLU A 32 17.51 -14.62 16.13
CA GLU A 32 18.22 -13.67 15.27
C GLU A 32 18.71 -14.33 13.97
N ILE A 33 19.32 -15.52 14.06
CA ILE A 33 19.72 -16.29 12.89
C ILE A 33 18.51 -16.68 12.04
N TRP A 34 17.44 -17.12 12.68
CA TRP A 34 16.17 -17.38 11.99
C TRP A 34 15.68 -16.15 11.24
N HIS A 35 15.58 -15.01 11.92
CA HIS A 35 15.08 -13.77 11.34
C HIS A 35 15.93 -13.35 10.13
N GLN A 36 17.25 -13.35 10.24
CA GLN A 36 18.14 -13.01 9.13
C GLN A 36 17.93 -13.95 7.94
N THR A 37 17.84 -15.26 8.21
CA THR A 37 17.66 -16.28 7.15
C THR A 37 16.29 -16.13 6.47
N ALA A 38 15.23 -15.95 7.24
CA ALA A 38 13.87 -15.77 6.71
C ALA A 38 13.71 -14.45 5.94
N CYS A 39 14.27 -13.36 6.45
CA CYS A 39 14.26 -12.07 5.76
C CYS A 39 15.05 -12.13 4.45
N SER A 40 16.24 -12.74 4.44
CA SER A 40 17.00 -12.92 3.20
C SER A 40 16.18 -13.66 2.15
N LYS A 41 15.52 -14.76 2.55
CA LYS A 41 14.69 -15.53 1.64
C LYS A 41 13.47 -14.75 1.14
N LEU A 42 12.85 -13.95 2.02
CA LEU A 42 11.74 -13.08 1.64
C LEU A 42 12.16 -12.05 0.58
N LEU A 43 13.32 -11.40 0.79
CA LEU A 43 13.87 -10.43 -0.16
C LEU A 43 14.20 -11.08 -1.52
N ASP A 44 14.77 -12.28 -1.53
CA ASP A 44 15.01 -13.06 -2.74
C ASP A 44 13.72 -13.32 -3.52
N LEU A 45 12.66 -13.75 -2.79
CA LEU A 45 11.36 -14.04 -3.39
C LEU A 45 10.62 -12.77 -3.85
N ALA A 46 10.79 -11.67 -3.14
CA ALA A 46 10.22 -10.39 -3.51
C ALA A 46 10.91 -9.79 -4.73
N ALA A 47 12.05 -10.34 -5.15
CA ALA A 47 12.84 -9.84 -6.28
C ALA A 47 13.04 -8.32 -6.22
N VAL A 48 13.31 -7.81 -5.01
CA VAL A 48 13.54 -6.38 -4.81
C VAL A 48 14.70 -5.95 -5.68
N PRO A 49 14.51 -5.02 -6.63
CA PRO A 49 15.60 -4.56 -7.47
C PRO A 49 16.71 -3.97 -6.60
N GLU A 50 17.97 -4.26 -6.91
CA GLU A 50 19.04 -3.46 -6.34
C GLU A 50 18.82 -2.00 -6.74
N THR A 51 18.30 -1.23 -5.84
CA THR A 51 18.30 0.22 -5.95
C THR A 51 19.69 0.68 -5.58
N ALA A 52 20.62 0.62 -6.54
CA ALA A 52 21.85 1.40 -6.42
C ALA A 52 21.46 2.77 -5.90
N ALA A 53 22.25 3.36 -5.00
CA ALA A 53 21.99 4.59 -4.26
C ALA A 53 21.54 5.74 -5.20
N LEU A 54 20.31 5.65 -5.70
CA LEU A 54 19.67 6.70 -6.47
C LEU A 54 19.28 7.82 -5.51
N PRO A 55 19.48 9.06 -5.86
CA PRO A 55 18.98 10.18 -5.07
C PRO A 55 17.45 10.03 -4.94
N PHE A 56 16.92 10.25 -3.76
CA PHE A 56 15.48 10.18 -3.51
C PHE A 56 14.70 11.18 -4.38
N ASP A 57 15.29 12.36 -4.61
CA ASP A 57 14.79 13.42 -5.52
C ASP A 57 13.27 13.65 -5.36
N LEU A 58 12.86 14.02 -4.14
CA LEU A 58 11.47 14.38 -3.86
C LEU A 58 11.09 15.64 -4.62
N GLN A 59 9.99 15.56 -5.39
CA GLN A 59 9.37 16.69 -6.06
C GLN A 59 7.99 16.94 -5.47
N ILE A 60 7.68 18.19 -5.15
CA ILE A 60 6.35 18.63 -4.71
C ILE A 60 5.66 19.23 -5.93
N GLU A 61 4.56 18.61 -6.36
CA GLU A 61 3.82 19.01 -7.56
C GLU A 61 2.69 19.99 -7.22
N ALA A 62 2.05 19.80 -6.07
CA ALA A 62 0.97 20.65 -5.58
C ALA A 62 0.88 20.59 -4.06
N GLU A 63 0.31 21.62 -3.46
CA GLU A 63 0.03 21.69 -2.03
C GLU A 63 -1.40 22.18 -1.78
N THR A 64 -2.07 21.59 -0.81
CA THR A 64 -3.41 21.93 -0.36
C THR A 64 -3.44 22.04 1.16
N ASP A 65 -3.98 23.15 1.67
CA ASP A 65 -4.25 23.30 3.09
C ASP A 65 -5.55 22.56 3.44
N CYS A 66 -5.44 21.53 4.28
CA CYS A 66 -6.56 20.70 4.73
C CYS A 66 -7.04 21.05 6.15
N GLY A 67 -6.68 22.23 6.66
CA GLY A 67 -7.03 22.70 8.01
C GLY A 67 -5.97 22.27 9.02
N ASP A 68 -6.01 21.04 9.49
CA ASP A 68 -5.09 20.53 10.54
C ASP A 68 -3.73 20.09 9.97
N TYR A 69 -3.65 19.82 8.69
CA TYR A 69 -2.44 19.35 7.99
C TYR A 69 -2.34 19.95 6.58
N LEU A 70 -1.15 19.86 6.01
CA LEU A 70 -0.90 20.15 4.58
C LEU A 70 -0.87 18.81 3.81
N ARG A 71 -1.58 18.77 2.69
CA ARG A 71 -1.49 17.65 1.74
C ARG A 71 -0.67 18.10 0.54
N GLN A 72 0.45 17.44 0.32
CA GLN A 72 1.31 17.68 -0.84
C GLN A 72 1.18 16.50 -1.81
N LYS A 73 0.86 16.78 -3.07
CA LYS A 73 1.07 15.80 -4.15
C LYS A 73 2.55 15.77 -4.45
N VAL A 74 3.13 14.59 -4.36
CA VAL A 74 4.59 14.42 -4.48
C VAL A 74 4.93 13.31 -5.45
N SER A 75 6.16 13.33 -5.96
CA SER A 75 6.77 12.17 -6.60
C SER A 75 8.24 12.06 -6.19
N PHE A 76 8.76 10.85 -6.14
CA PHE A 76 10.16 10.59 -5.83
C PHE A 76 10.70 9.42 -6.67
N VAL A 77 12.02 9.31 -6.76
CA VAL A 77 12.67 8.25 -7.53
C VAL A 77 12.50 6.91 -6.81
N GLY A 78 11.78 5.97 -7.43
CA GLY A 78 11.61 4.61 -6.95
C GLY A 78 12.60 3.62 -7.56
N SER A 79 13.02 3.89 -8.80
CA SER A 79 14.08 3.17 -9.49
C SER A 79 14.63 4.03 -10.63
N ALA A 80 15.67 3.56 -11.34
CA ALA A 80 16.20 4.25 -12.50
C ALA A 80 15.16 4.43 -13.64
N ALA A 81 14.09 3.63 -13.61
CA ALA A 81 13.09 3.60 -14.69
C ALA A 81 11.83 4.42 -14.39
N TRP A 82 11.52 4.73 -13.12
CA TRP A 82 10.26 5.41 -12.77
C TRP A 82 10.32 6.19 -11.46
N ARG A 83 9.43 7.17 -11.38
CA ARG A 83 9.09 7.88 -10.15
C ARG A 83 7.85 7.24 -9.50
N VAL A 84 7.76 7.34 -8.19
CA VAL A 84 6.62 6.89 -7.39
C VAL A 84 5.77 8.11 -7.05
N PRO A 85 4.54 8.21 -7.56
CA PRO A 85 3.61 9.25 -7.16
C PRO A 85 3.03 8.96 -5.78
N GLY A 86 2.76 10.01 -5.01
CA GLY A 86 2.23 9.89 -3.67
C GLY A 86 1.56 11.17 -3.16
N TYR A 87 0.96 11.06 -1.98
CA TYR A 87 0.56 12.20 -1.17
C TYR A 87 1.35 12.19 0.13
N LEU A 88 2.02 13.30 0.42
CA LEU A 88 2.64 13.54 1.72
C LEU A 88 1.70 14.44 2.54
N LEU A 89 1.26 13.93 3.68
CA LEU A 89 0.40 14.64 4.61
C LEU A 89 1.25 15.06 5.80
N LEU A 90 1.37 16.36 6.03
CA LEU A 90 2.22 16.94 7.06
C LEU A 90 1.36 17.67 8.09
N PRO A 91 1.35 17.26 9.37
CA PRO A 91 0.70 18.02 10.43
C PRO A 91 1.22 19.46 10.49
N LYS A 92 0.36 20.39 10.85
CA LYS A 92 0.79 21.77 11.11
C LYS A 92 1.47 21.87 12.47
N GLY A 93 2.48 22.72 12.54
CA GLY A 93 3.22 23.00 13.78
C GLY A 93 4.68 22.59 13.73
N PRO A 94 5.39 22.69 14.84
CA PRO A 94 6.79 22.33 14.90
C PRO A 94 6.98 20.79 14.97
N GLY A 95 7.84 20.26 14.09
CA GLY A 95 8.27 18.87 14.16
C GLY A 95 9.36 18.62 15.22
N PRO A 96 9.92 17.43 15.30
CA PRO A 96 9.69 16.32 14.37
C PRO A 96 8.37 15.59 14.63
N PHE A 97 7.74 15.09 13.57
CA PHE A 97 6.55 14.26 13.66
C PHE A 97 6.89 12.76 13.53
N PRO A 98 6.15 11.87 14.21
CA PRO A 98 6.26 10.45 13.90
C PRO A 98 5.85 10.22 12.43
N GLY A 99 6.64 9.42 11.70
CA GLY A 99 6.40 9.14 10.29
C GLY A 99 5.68 7.82 10.07
N GLY A 100 4.85 7.76 9.03
CA GLY A 100 4.17 6.55 8.62
C GLY A 100 4.09 6.42 7.09
N VAL A 101 4.20 5.19 6.60
CA VAL A 101 3.89 4.84 5.21
C VAL A 101 2.50 4.22 5.19
N ALA A 102 1.57 4.85 4.48
CA ALA A 102 0.21 4.34 4.31
C ALA A 102 0.10 3.62 2.97
N ILE A 103 -0.33 2.36 3.02
CA ILE A 103 -0.53 1.52 1.85
C ILE A 103 -2.01 1.16 1.79
N HIS A 104 -2.63 1.40 0.62
CA HIS A 104 -4.02 1.06 0.39
C HIS A 104 -4.21 -0.46 0.26
N ASP A 105 -5.45 -0.91 0.40
CA ASP A 105 -5.85 -2.31 0.22
C ASP A 105 -5.75 -2.77 -1.24
N HIS A 106 -5.82 -4.09 -1.44
CA HIS A 106 -5.94 -4.68 -2.77
C HIS A 106 -7.28 -4.30 -3.42
N GLY A 107 -8.39 -4.60 -2.77
CA GLY A 107 -9.77 -4.30 -3.12
C GLY A 107 -10.21 -4.63 -4.55
N ALA A 108 -9.34 -5.19 -5.39
CA ALA A 108 -9.49 -5.38 -6.83
C ALA A 108 -9.96 -4.12 -7.60
N PHE A 109 -9.88 -2.94 -7.00
CA PHE A 109 -10.26 -1.66 -7.58
C PHE A 109 -8.99 -0.91 -8.01
N PHE A 110 -8.44 -1.31 -9.16
CA PHE A 110 -7.11 -0.89 -9.64
C PHE A 110 -7.03 0.56 -10.12
N TYR A 111 -8.17 1.14 -10.48
CA TYR A 111 -8.22 2.52 -10.96
C TYR A 111 -7.76 3.51 -9.88
N TRP A 112 -8.05 3.23 -8.63
CA TRP A 112 -7.70 4.04 -7.47
C TRP A 112 -6.72 3.30 -6.55
N GLY A 113 -5.73 4.00 -6.09
CA GLY A 113 -4.75 3.51 -5.12
C GLY A 113 -4.76 4.35 -3.86
N LYS A 114 -3.83 5.28 -3.76
CA LYS A 114 -3.70 6.22 -2.62
C LYS A 114 -4.93 7.09 -2.37
N GLU A 115 -5.77 7.32 -3.39
CA GLU A 115 -7.02 8.06 -3.29
C GLU A 115 -8.09 7.33 -2.45
N LYS A 116 -7.92 6.02 -2.22
CA LYS A 116 -8.77 5.25 -1.29
C LYS A 116 -8.55 5.65 0.18
N ILE A 117 -7.35 6.12 0.49
CA ILE A 117 -6.87 6.35 1.86
C ILE A 117 -6.48 7.79 2.15
N VAL A 118 -6.61 8.67 1.16
CA VAL A 118 -6.37 10.12 1.28
C VAL A 118 -7.51 10.87 0.62
N THR A 119 -8.08 11.85 1.32
CA THR A 119 -9.13 12.71 0.76
C THR A 119 -8.58 13.60 -0.34
N THR A 120 -9.12 13.45 -1.53
CA THR A 120 -8.82 14.27 -2.71
C THR A 120 -10.12 14.60 -3.46
N GLU A 121 -10.01 15.37 -4.54
CA GLU A 121 -11.14 15.66 -5.43
C GLU A 121 -11.70 14.36 -6.06
N ALA A 122 -10.89 13.31 -6.15
CA ALA A 122 -11.31 12.00 -6.65
C ALA A 122 -12.45 11.38 -5.83
N LEU A 123 -12.60 11.72 -4.54
CA LEU A 123 -13.74 11.28 -3.71
C LEU A 123 -15.09 11.82 -4.18
N GLN A 124 -15.12 12.78 -5.10
CA GLN A 124 -16.37 13.21 -5.74
C GLN A 124 -16.88 12.17 -6.73
N ARG A 125 -16.03 11.24 -7.19
CA ARG A 125 -16.43 10.14 -8.06
C ARG A 125 -17.27 9.12 -7.28
N PRO A 126 -18.48 8.78 -7.77
CA PRO A 126 -19.40 7.91 -7.04
C PRO A 126 -18.80 6.55 -6.67
N GLY A 127 -18.11 5.88 -7.59
CA GLY A 127 -17.54 4.56 -7.35
C GLY A 127 -16.44 4.58 -6.27
N LEU A 128 -15.56 5.58 -6.27
CA LEU A 128 -14.55 5.71 -5.21
C LEU A 128 -15.20 6.04 -3.86
N ARG A 129 -16.18 6.92 -3.85
CA ARG A 129 -16.92 7.28 -2.62
C ARG A 129 -17.61 6.06 -2.02
N GLU A 130 -18.30 5.27 -2.83
CA GLU A 130 -18.96 4.04 -2.40
C GLU A 130 -17.95 3.03 -1.86
N PHE A 131 -16.81 2.88 -2.54
CA PHE A 131 -15.74 2.01 -2.09
C PHE A 131 -15.19 2.44 -0.73
N VAL A 132 -14.87 3.72 -0.56
CA VAL A 132 -14.36 4.26 0.71
C VAL A 132 -15.41 4.14 1.81
N GLN A 133 -16.69 4.37 1.49
CA GLN A 133 -17.78 4.19 2.45
C GLN A 133 -17.87 2.74 2.94
N THR A 134 -17.72 1.78 2.04
CA THR A 134 -17.90 0.36 2.35
C THR A 134 -16.66 -0.25 3.03
N SER A 135 -15.46 0.12 2.56
CA SER A 135 -14.22 -0.50 2.97
C SER A 135 -13.52 0.23 4.12
N TYR A 136 -13.77 1.53 4.26
CA TYR A 136 -13.11 2.41 5.25
C TYR A 136 -14.11 3.23 6.08
N GLU A 137 -15.38 2.82 6.12
CA GLU A 137 -16.43 3.52 6.87
C GLU A 137 -16.56 5.01 6.50
N GLY A 138 -16.21 5.35 5.27
CA GLY A 138 -16.20 6.73 4.77
C GLY A 138 -15.02 7.57 5.23
N GLN A 139 -14.03 6.97 5.91
CA GLN A 139 -12.91 7.69 6.52
C GLN A 139 -11.57 7.25 5.91
N PRO A 140 -10.98 8.01 4.98
CA PRO A 140 -9.63 7.80 4.52
C PRO A 140 -8.64 7.89 5.70
N PHE A 141 -8.06 6.77 6.10
CA PHE A 141 -7.27 6.67 7.34
C PHE A 141 -5.95 7.47 7.29
N GLY A 142 -5.43 7.77 6.11
CA GLY A 142 -4.25 8.63 5.96
C GLY A 142 -4.49 10.02 6.53
N ASP A 143 -5.67 10.60 6.27
CA ASP A 143 -6.06 11.90 6.80
C ASP A 143 -6.20 11.85 8.32
N GLU A 144 -6.79 10.77 8.85
CA GLU A 144 -6.95 10.59 10.30
C GLU A 144 -5.61 10.49 11.02
N LEU A 145 -4.64 9.81 10.44
CA LEU A 145 -3.29 9.76 10.99
C LEU A 145 -2.64 11.15 10.99
N ALA A 146 -2.79 11.90 9.90
CA ALA A 146 -2.23 13.27 9.82
C ALA A 146 -2.87 14.21 10.87
N ARG A 147 -4.19 14.15 11.07
CA ARG A 147 -4.87 14.90 12.13
C ARG A 147 -4.41 14.53 13.52
N ARG A 148 -3.94 13.29 13.71
CA ARG A 148 -3.38 12.81 14.99
C ARG A 148 -1.88 13.08 15.15
N GLY A 149 -1.30 13.86 14.25
CA GLY A 149 0.07 14.34 14.36
C GLY A 149 1.13 13.45 13.69
N PHE A 150 0.75 12.52 12.83
CA PHE A 150 1.69 11.73 12.03
C PHE A 150 1.99 12.41 10.69
N ALA A 151 3.26 12.48 10.30
CA ALA A 151 3.63 12.75 8.93
C ALA A 151 3.42 11.46 8.11
N VAL A 152 2.53 11.48 7.12
CA VAL A 152 2.11 10.27 6.40
C VAL A 152 2.47 10.40 4.93
N ILE A 153 3.18 9.41 4.39
CA ILE A 153 3.34 9.24 2.95
C ILE A 153 2.41 8.12 2.46
N ALA A 154 1.47 8.45 1.59
CA ALA A 154 0.57 7.51 0.94
C ALA A 154 0.98 7.34 -0.53
N ILE A 155 1.22 6.11 -0.95
CA ILE A 155 1.68 5.79 -2.31
C ILE A 155 0.77 4.78 -2.98
N ASP A 156 0.79 4.74 -4.31
CA ASP A 156 0.16 3.68 -5.07
C ASP A 156 1.00 2.41 -5.03
N GLY A 157 0.35 1.28 -4.80
CA GLY A 157 0.94 -0.03 -5.10
C GLY A 157 1.24 -0.19 -6.60
N HIS A 158 2.09 -1.15 -6.95
CA HIS A 158 2.26 -1.53 -8.35
C HIS A 158 0.91 -1.95 -8.94
N PHE A 159 0.58 -1.43 -10.12
CA PHE A 159 -0.65 -1.68 -10.87
C PHE A 159 -1.90 -0.98 -10.35
N TRP A 160 -1.79 -0.10 -9.35
CA TRP A 160 -2.89 0.76 -8.88
C TRP A 160 -2.67 2.24 -9.20
N GLY A 161 -3.77 2.97 -9.28
CA GLY A 161 -3.79 4.43 -9.43
C GLY A 161 -2.95 4.91 -10.60
N GLU A 162 -2.06 5.84 -10.37
CA GLU A 162 -1.17 6.39 -11.38
C GLU A 162 -0.06 5.39 -11.84
N ARG A 163 0.10 4.27 -11.13
CA ARG A 163 1.08 3.21 -11.47
C ARG A 163 0.43 2.00 -12.15
N ARG A 164 -0.85 2.08 -12.53
CA ARG A 164 -1.53 1.00 -13.23
C ARG A 164 -1.04 0.85 -14.67
N LEU A 165 -1.25 -0.35 -15.22
CA LEU A 165 -0.95 -0.60 -16.63
C LEU A 165 -1.97 0.14 -17.52
N PRO A 166 -1.53 0.71 -18.65
CA PRO A 166 -2.44 1.27 -19.65
C PRO A 166 -3.49 0.23 -20.07
N GLY A 167 -4.76 0.62 -20.10
CA GLY A 167 -5.87 -0.27 -20.50
C GLY A 167 -6.30 -1.29 -19.42
N SER A 168 -5.75 -1.24 -18.20
CA SER A 168 -6.27 -2.05 -17.10
C SER A 168 -7.71 -1.65 -16.78
N GLN A 169 -8.58 -2.65 -16.57
CA GLN A 169 -9.98 -2.45 -16.21
C GLN A 169 -10.22 -2.97 -14.80
N ASP A 170 -11.03 -2.26 -14.06
CA ASP A 170 -11.48 -2.72 -12.75
C ASP A 170 -12.60 -3.74 -12.89
N THR A 171 -12.53 -4.80 -12.11
CA THR A 171 -13.48 -5.92 -12.17
C THR A 171 -14.48 -5.93 -11.03
N ILE A 172 -14.43 -4.96 -10.12
CA ILE A 172 -15.35 -4.90 -8.99
C ILE A 172 -16.77 -4.56 -9.45
N GLY A 173 -17.68 -5.45 -9.10
CA GLY A 173 -19.12 -5.19 -9.14
C GLY A 173 -19.75 -5.07 -10.51
N GLY A 174 -19.08 -5.46 -11.59
CA GLY A 174 -19.64 -5.32 -12.96
C GLY A 174 -19.87 -3.86 -13.35
N GLY A 175 -19.28 -2.93 -12.63
CA GLY A 175 -19.36 -1.50 -12.90
C GLY A 175 -18.65 -1.14 -14.19
N VAL A 176 -19.30 -0.33 -15.00
CA VAL A 176 -18.72 0.32 -16.17
C VAL A 176 -17.48 1.10 -15.67
N PRO A 177 -16.33 1.01 -16.36
CA PRO A 177 -15.18 1.88 -16.04
C PRO A 177 -15.66 3.32 -15.96
N GLU A 178 -15.39 4.00 -14.87
CA GLU A 178 -15.65 5.44 -14.84
C GLU A 178 -14.83 6.08 -15.94
N THR A 179 -15.50 6.52 -17.00
CA THR A 179 -14.88 7.33 -18.03
C THR A 179 -14.41 8.62 -17.37
N VAL A 180 -13.11 8.86 -17.44
CA VAL A 180 -12.45 10.10 -17.00
C VAL A 180 -12.90 11.27 -17.84
#